data_f55092ef47b507f33c6b6c9adf87b14a
#
_entry.id   f55092ef47b507f33c6b6c9adf87b14a
#
_cell.length_a   1.000
_cell.length_b   1.000
_cell.length_c   1.000
_cell.angle_alpha   90.00
_cell.angle_beta   90.00
_cell.angle_gamma   90.00
#
_symmetry.space_group_name_H-M   'P 1'
#
loop_
_entity.id
_entity.type
_entity.pdbx_description
1 polymer ?
#
loop_
_entity_poly.entity_id
_entity_poly.type
_entity_poly.pdbx_seq_one_letter_code
_entity_poly.pdbx_strand_id
1 'polypeptide(L)'
;MIQPRFRPALAAAALAVAGTASARPAAAQQPAAAALQAGATARGGTTLEAGLRIAERYRVGAISARRFTHAELWRAIGPSVGKAPFRVEEAGRSIQGREIRAVRFGEGPTTVLLWSQMHGDESTATMALADIFRFLAEATDDPLRERIRRNLSVTFVPMLNPDGAQLFQRENAAGIDVNRDGRQQATPEARTLKGLRDRIEPQFGFNLHDQGARTRVGPAGRQAAIALLAPAHDSTRGYNEVRGRARLVAAVMARMLADSIPGRVAKYDDTFNPRAFGDLMQQWGASTVLIESGALEGDPQKQRLRALNVAIILGALDAIATRGYEAADTASYESLPENAGGANDLVIVGGQLVLPGKPPVRADVAINFEDGAARAGGRVREVGDLRHVAAIDTVDATGLFLHPAAAALTTKDGGTWLRIGADAQFDIRRTAEPTSELVRRIGR
;
A
#
# COMPACT_ATOMS: atom_id res chain seq x y z
N MET A 1 59.47 6.08 11.41
CA MET A 1 60.34 4.89 11.62
C MET A 1 59.60 3.67 11.09
N ILE A 2 60.07 3.22 9.93
CA ILE A 2 60.41 1.83 9.52
C ILE A 2 59.19 0.96 9.17
N GLN A 3 58.91 0.85 7.86
CA GLN A 3 58.46 -0.39 7.18
C GLN A 3 59.59 -1.45 7.24
N PRO A 4 59.37 -2.75 6.97
CA PRO A 4 59.34 -3.23 5.58
C PRO A 4 58.32 -4.36 5.24
N ARG A 5 57.82 -4.33 4.06
CA ARG A 5 57.82 -5.21 2.87
C ARG A 5 58.40 -6.62 3.03
N PHE A 6 57.67 -7.65 2.54
CA PHE A 6 58.20 -8.73 1.69
C PHE A 6 57.08 -9.47 0.91
N ARG A 7 57.23 -9.51 -0.41
CA ARG A 7 56.79 -10.55 -1.34
C ARG A 7 58.04 -11.37 -1.71
N PRO A 8 57.95 -12.59 -2.25
CA PRO A 8 57.50 -13.03 -3.57
C PRO A 8 56.90 -14.46 -3.59
N ALA A 9 56.35 -15.01 -4.58
CA ALA A 9 56.34 -15.20 -6.01
C ALA A 9 56.21 -16.71 -6.36
N LEU A 10 55.33 -16.98 -7.34
CA LEU A 10 55.38 -18.00 -8.44
C LEU A 10 55.48 -19.51 -8.15
N ALA A 11 54.52 -20.29 -8.70
CA ALA A 11 54.82 -21.20 -9.81
C ALA A 11 53.55 -21.83 -10.38
N ALA A 12 53.41 -21.75 -11.71
CA ALA A 12 52.44 -22.42 -12.54
C ALA A 12 52.84 -23.87 -12.84
N ALA A 13 51.86 -24.78 -12.97
CA ALA A 13 52.02 -26.00 -13.75
C ALA A 13 50.69 -26.38 -14.39
N ALA A 14 50.66 -26.30 -15.71
CA ALA A 14 49.59 -26.80 -16.55
C ALA A 14 49.81 -28.29 -16.82
N LEU A 15 48.74 -29.10 -16.69
CA LEU A 15 48.69 -30.43 -17.33
C LEU A 15 47.32 -30.56 -18.05
N ALA A 16 47.41 -30.64 -19.37
CA ALA A 16 46.30 -30.98 -20.23
C ALA A 16 46.14 -32.52 -20.29
N VAL A 17 44.93 -33.01 -20.08
CA VAL A 17 44.54 -34.37 -20.45
C VAL A 17 43.25 -34.31 -21.27
N ALA A 18 43.38 -34.69 -22.50
CA ALA A 18 42.24 -34.89 -23.42
C ALA A 18 41.50 -36.17 -23.03
N GLY A 19 40.16 -36.06 -22.92
CA GLY A 19 39.28 -37.20 -22.68
C GLY A 19 37.97 -37.01 -23.44
N THR A 20 37.70 -37.93 -24.32
CA THR A 20 36.66 -38.08 -25.34
C THR A 20 35.24 -37.83 -24.87
N ALA A 21 34.51 -37.07 -25.67
CA ALA A 21 33.07 -36.89 -25.58
C ALA A 21 32.31 -38.16 -25.93
N SER A 22 31.45 -38.60 -25.01
CA SER A 22 30.32 -39.50 -25.34
C SER A 22 29.01 -38.77 -25.00
N ALA A 23 28.25 -38.47 -26.05
CA ALA A 23 26.94 -37.88 -25.97
C ALA A 23 25.96 -38.86 -25.31
N ARG A 24 25.28 -38.39 -24.26
CA ARG A 24 24.05 -39.02 -23.74
C ARG A 24 22.84 -38.13 -24.07
N PRO A 25 21.70 -38.75 -24.41
CA PRO A 25 20.54 -37.99 -24.84
C PRO A 25 19.88 -37.25 -23.69
N ALA A 26 19.38 -36.05 -24.00
CA ALA A 26 18.59 -35.21 -23.09
C ALA A 26 17.29 -35.97 -22.73
N ALA A 27 17.17 -36.37 -21.49
CA ALA A 27 15.92 -36.80 -20.89
C ALA A 27 15.21 -35.58 -20.27
N ALA A 28 13.95 -35.45 -20.67
CA ALA A 28 13.00 -34.42 -20.30
C ALA A 28 13.01 -34.08 -18.80
N GLN A 29 13.32 -32.81 -18.48
CA GLN A 29 12.97 -32.21 -17.18
C GLN A 29 11.70 -31.39 -17.32
N GLN A 30 10.56 -32.05 -17.15
CA GLN A 30 9.33 -31.40 -16.69
C GLN A 30 8.55 -32.47 -15.90
N PRO A 31 8.55 -32.40 -14.56
CA PRO A 31 7.32 -32.20 -13.81
C PRO A 31 7.51 -31.53 -12.43
N ALA A 32 8.42 -30.60 -12.24
CA ALA A 32 8.55 -29.93 -10.93
C ALA A 32 7.52 -28.78 -10.74
N ALA A 33 7.11 -28.11 -11.82
CA ALA A 33 6.14 -27.02 -11.74
C ALA A 33 4.70 -27.50 -11.49
N ALA A 34 4.33 -28.65 -12.02
CA ALA A 34 3.00 -29.24 -11.81
C ALA A 34 2.80 -29.79 -10.38
N ALA A 35 3.87 -30.28 -9.75
CA ALA A 35 3.82 -30.79 -8.38
C ALA A 35 3.71 -29.66 -7.34
N LEU A 36 4.29 -28.49 -7.62
CA LEU A 36 4.16 -27.28 -6.78
C LEU A 36 2.75 -26.69 -6.86
N GLN A 37 2.08 -26.75 -8.01
CA GLN A 37 0.69 -26.33 -8.15
C GLN A 37 -0.31 -27.32 -7.52
N ALA A 38 -0.06 -28.62 -7.57
CA ALA A 38 -0.91 -29.63 -6.93
C ALA A 38 -0.81 -29.63 -5.39
N GLY A 39 0.35 -29.25 -4.83
CA GLY A 39 0.53 -29.13 -3.37
C GLY A 39 -0.18 -27.93 -2.74
N ALA A 40 -0.51 -26.91 -3.53
CA ALA A 40 -1.18 -25.69 -3.05
C ALA A 40 -2.70 -25.83 -2.92
N THR A 41 -3.30 -26.82 -3.59
CA THR A 41 -4.76 -27.07 -3.55
C THR A 41 -5.20 -28.02 -2.44
N ALA A 42 -4.29 -28.66 -1.73
CA ALA A 42 -4.62 -29.72 -0.75
C ALA A 42 -5.00 -29.20 0.67
N ARG A 43 -4.98 -27.88 0.93
CA ARG A 43 -5.47 -27.26 2.17
C ARG A 43 -6.27 -26.00 1.84
N GLY A 44 -7.53 -26.22 1.49
CA GLY A 44 -8.62 -25.36 1.08
C GLY A 44 -8.73 -23.94 1.62
N GLY A 45 -7.74 -23.07 1.36
CA GLY A 45 -7.84 -21.63 1.65
C GLY A 45 -8.30 -20.84 0.42
N THR A 46 -8.87 -19.66 0.64
CA THR A 46 -9.31 -18.74 -0.42
C THR A 46 -8.10 -18.26 -1.21
N THR A 47 -8.11 -18.47 -2.53
CA THR A 47 -7.08 -17.96 -3.44
C THR A 47 -7.31 -16.49 -3.76
N LEU A 48 -6.25 -15.79 -4.21
CA LEU A 48 -6.38 -14.40 -4.65
C LEU A 48 -7.41 -14.27 -5.79
N GLU A 49 -7.37 -15.17 -6.76
CA GLU A 49 -8.31 -15.16 -7.90
C GLU A 49 -9.77 -15.29 -7.45
N ALA A 50 -10.05 -16.20 -6.49
CA ALA A 50 -11.38 -16.32 -5.91
C ALA A 50 -11.82 -15.03 -5.22
N GLY A 51 -10.93 -14.39 -4.46
CA GLY A 51 -11.17 -13.10 -3.81
C GLY A 51 -11.41 -11.97 -4.80
N LEU A 52 -10.67 -11.93 -5.92
CA LEU A 52 -10.88 -10.93 -6.98
C LEU A 52 -12.23 -11.12 -7.70
N ARG A 53 -12.66 -12.37 -7.94
CA ARG A 53 -14.02 -12.64 -8.47
C ARG A 53 -15.11 -12.17 -7.51
N ILE A 54 -14.90 -12.32 -6.20
CA ILE A 54 -15.83 -11.78 -5.19
C ILE A 54 -15.85 -10.25 -5.26
N ALA A 55 -14.69 -9.60 -5.33
CA ALA A 55 -14.58 -8.15 -5.44
C ALA A 55 -15.31 -7.58 -6.67
N GLU A 56 -15.21 -8.26 -7.80
CA GLU A 56 -15.93 -7.88 -9.01
C GLU A 56 -17.44 -8.06 -8.87
N ARG A 57 -17.88 -9.26 -8.44
CA ARG A 57 -19.29 -9.62 -8.36
C ARG A 57 -20.07 -8.80 -7.34
N TYR A 58 -19.47 -8.52 -6.19
CA TYR A 58 -20.12 -7.84 -5.06
C TYR A 58 -19.72 -6.38 -4.93
N ARG A 59 -19.16 -5.79 -5.99
CA ARG A 59 -18.75 -4.39 -6.00
C ARG A 59 -19.93 -3.45 -5.70
N VAL A 60 -19.76 -2.58 -4.72
CA VAL A 60 -20.72 -1.50 -4.41
C VAL A 60 -20.45 -0.32 -5.32
N GLY A 61 -21.19 -0.24 -6.43
CA GLY A 61 -20.99 0.76 -7.49
C GLY A 61 -21.26 2.21 -7.03
N ALA A 62 -22.05 2.39 -5.97
CA ALA A 62 -22.30 3.70 -5.38
C ALA A 62 -21.04 4.38 -4.79
N ILE A 63 -19.98 3.61 -4.54
CA ILE A 63 -18.67 4.12 -4.12
C ILE A 63 -17.68 3.84 -5.26
N SER A 64 -17.59 4.75 -6.23
CA SER A 64 -16.70 4.66 -7.39
C SER A 64 -15.43 5.51 -7.27
N ALA A 65 -15.43 6.50 -6.38
CA ALA A 65 -14.30 7.36 -6.07
C ALA A 65 -13.76 7.09 -4.67
N ARG A 66 -12.45 7.34 -4.45
CA ARG A 66 -11.81 7.21 -3.13
C ARG A 66 -12.16 8.33 -2.16
N ARG A 67 -12.75 9.42 -2.66
CA ARG A 67 -13.23 10.52 -1.84
C ARG A 67 -14.74 10.41 -1.70
N PHE A 68 -15.21 10.12 -0.51
CA PHE A 68 -16.61 10.04 -0.15
C PHE A 68 -16.80 10.42 1.32
N THR A 69 -17.99 10.88 1.66
CA THR A 69 -18.35 11.33 3.00
C THR A 69 -18.91 10.19 3.86
N HIS A 70 -18.98 10.43 5.16
CA HIS A 70 -19.65 9.52 6.11
C HIS A 70 -21.08 9.16 5.66
N ALA A 71 -21.89 10.17 5.27
CA ALA A 71 -23.26 9.94 4.83
C ALA A 71 -23.34 9.07 3.55
N GLU A 72 -22.43 9.28 2.60
CA GLU A 72 -22.37 8.49 1.37
C GLU A 72 -21.99 7.04 1.66
N LEU A 73 -21.02 6.81 2.53
CA LEU A 73 -20.66 5.45 2.96
C LEU A 73 -21.89 4.71 3.53
N TRP A 74 -22.55 5.31 4.54
CA TRP A 74 -23.66 4.63 5.22
C TRP A 74 -24.88 4.45 4.33
N ARG A 75 -25.12 5.34 3.39
CA ARG A 75 -26.13 5.15 2.34
C ARG A 75 -25.79 3.97 1.43
N ALA A 76 -24.53 3.83 1.04
CA ALA A 76 -24.07 2.78 0.12
C ALA A 76 -24.09 1.38 0.76
N ILE A 77 -23.68 1.26 2.03
CA ILE A 77 -23.61 -0.04 2.71
C ILE A 77 -24.87 -0.42 3.49
N GLY A 78 -25.75 0.56 3.78
CA GLY A 78 -26.99 0.35 4.53
C GLY A 78 -27.84 -0.83 4.05
N PRO A 79 -28.08 -1.02 2.74
CA PRO A 79 -28.81 -2.17 2.21
C PRO A 79 -28.20 -3.53 2.58
N SER A 80 -26.88 -3.61 2.75
CA SER A 80 -26.17 -4.83 3.13
C SER A 80 -26.18 -5.05 4.64
N VAL A 81 -25.82 -4.03 5.44
CA VAL A 81 -25.57 -4.19 6.87
C VAL A 81 -26.80 -3.93 7.75
N GLY A 82 -27.85 -3.33 7.20
CA GLY A 82 -29.08 -2.96 7.93
C GLY A 82 -30.02 -4.12 8.28
N LYS A 83 -29.64 -5.36 8.00
CA LYS A 83 -30.44 -6.57 8.21
C LYS A 83 -29.59 -7.73 8.73
N ALA A 84 -30.25 -8.75 9.32
CA ALA A 84 -29.56 -9.98 9.70
C ALA A 84 -28.78 -10.58 8.49
N PRO A 85 -27.64 -11.20 8.72
CA PRO A 85 -27.05 -11.54 10.01
C PRO A 85 -26.15 -10.46 10.64
N PHE A 86 -26.16 -9.25 10.10
CA PHE A 86 -25.37 -8.15 10.66
C PHE A 86 -26.04 -7.53 11.88
N ARG A 87 -25.22 -7.00 12.77
CA ARG A 87 -25.63 -6.13 13.87
C ARG A 87 -24.82 -4.85 13.78
N VAL A 88 -25.46 -3.70 13.68
CA VAL A 88 -24.84 -2.39 13.65
C VAL A 88 -25.12 -1.69 14.97
N GLU A 89 -24.08 -1.17 15.60
CA GLU A 89 -24.18 -0.37 16.82
C GLU A 89 -23.44 0.97 16.67
N GLU A 90 -23.96 2.00 17.33
CA GLU A 90 -23.18 3.23 17.53
C GLU A 90 -22.14 2.95 18.61
N ALA A 91 -20.87 2.89 18.21
CA ALA A 91 -19.75 2.64 19.12
C ALA A 91 -19.24 3.90 19.80
N GLY A 92 -19.48 5.05 19.20
CA GLY A 92 -19.09 6.36 19.68
C GLY A 92 -19.44 7.48 18.72
N ARG A 93 -18.98 8.68 19.01
CA ARG A 93 -19.13 9.86 18.14
C ARG A 93 -17.81 10.58 17.98
N SER A 94 -17.59 11.18 16.81
CA SER A 94 -16.45 12.03 16.52
C SER A 94 -16.56 13.38 17.27
N ILE A 95 -15.52 14.21 17.16
CA ILE A 95 -15.52 15.57 17.76
C ILE A 95 -16.70 16.39 17.24
N GLN A 96 -17.07 16.27 15.96
CA GLN A 96 -18.23 16.99 15.39
C GLN A 96 -19.56 16.23 15.55
N GLY A 97 -19.60 15.20 16.38
CA GLY A 97 -20.83 14.45 16.70
C GLY A 97 -21.28 13.45 15.65
N ARG A 98 -20.48 13.16 14.59
CA ARG A 98 -20.79 12.12 13.62
C ARG A 98 -20.63 10.75 14.28
N GLU A 99 -21.57 9.85 14.01
CA GLU A 99 -21.59 8.51 14.57
C GLU A 99 -20.38 7.69 14.07
N ILE A 100 -19.68 7.05 15.01
CA ILE A 100 -18.72 6.00 14.71
C ILE A 100 -19.43 4.67 14.95
N ARG A 101 -19.68 3.93 13.89
CA ARG A 101 -20.47 2.71 13.96
C ARG A 101 -19.59 1.47 13.82
N ALA A 102 -19.90 0.46 14.62
CA ALA A 102 -19.34 -0.87 14.50
C ALA A 102 -20.35 -1.82 13.86
N VAL A 103 -19.89 -2.62 12.90
CA VAL A 103 -20.67 -3.62 12.16
C VAL A 103 -20.18 -5.00 12.59
N ARG A 104 -21.05 -5.83 13.14
CA ARG A 104 -20.69 -7.19 13.59
C ARG A 104 -21.27 -8.24 12.67
N PHE A 105 -20.46 -9.28 12.40
CA PHE A 105 -20.83 -10.44 11.58
C PHE A 105 -20.22 -11.71 12.16
N GLY A 106 -21.02 -12.80 12.14
CA GLY A 106 -20.59 -14.12 12.62
C GLY A 106 -20.72 -14.29 14.13
N GLU A 107 -20.66 -15.55 14.57
CA GLU A 107 -20.94 -15.98 15.95
C GLU A 107 -19.88 -16.98 16.44
N GLY A 108 -18.78 -17.11 15.71
CA GLY A 108 -17.71 -18.06 16.03
C GLY A 108 -16.88 -17.65 17.25
N PRO A 109 -16.08 -18.58 17.78
CA PRO A 109 -15.30 -18.37 19.01
C PRO A 109 -14.08 -17.46 18.81
N THR A 110 -13.60 -17.27 17.59
CA THR A 110 -12.44 -16.42 17.31
C THR A 110 -12.86 -14.99 17.05
N THR A 111 -12.41 -14.06 17.89
CA THR A 111 -12.75 -12.63 17.80
C THR A 111 -11.76 -11.87 16.91
N VAL A 112 -12.29 -11.09 15.98
CA VAL A 112 -11.51 -10.29 15.03
C VAL A 112 -12.02 -8.85 15.01
N LEU A 113 -11.11 -7.88 15.08
CA LEU A 113 -11.43 -6.45 14.97
C LEU A 113 -10.71 -5.84 13.78
N LEU A 114 -11.47 -5.27 12.83
CA LEU A 114 -10.94 -4.51 11.70
C LEU A 114 -11.33 -3.04 11.86
N TRP A 115 -10.38 -2.14 11.64
CA TRP A 115 -10.68 -0.70 11.61
C TRP A 115 -10.00 -0.04 10.40
N SER A 116 -10.72 0.88 9.77
CA SER A 116 -10.29 1.63 8.59
C SER A 116 -10.58 3.11 8.77
N GLN A 117 -10.00 3.93 7.92
CA GLN A 117 -10.15 5.37 7.90
C GLN A 117 -9.99 6.04 9.28
N MET A 118 -8.98 5.61 10.05
CA MET A 118 -8.55 6.42 11.18
C MET A 118 -7.82 7.69 10.71
N HIS A 119 -7.25 7.66 9.51
CA HIS A 119 -6.92 8.84 8.72
C HIS A 119 -8.03 9.03 7.68
N GLY A 120 -8.62 10.21 7.62
CA GLY A 120 -9.85 10.41 6.84
C GLY A 120 -9.66 10.34 5.32
N ASP A 121 -8.44 10.53 4.83
CA ASP A 121 -8.04 10.44 3.42
C ASP A 121 -7.61 9.04 2.97
N GLU A 122 -7.60 8.05 3.88
CA GLU A 122 -7.15 6.69 3.62
C GLU A 122 -8.34 5.73 3.45
N SER A 123 -9.00 5.79 2.31
CA SER A 123 -10.31 5.17 2.08
C SER A 123 -10.30 3.85 1.33
N THR A 124 -9.14 3.36 0.86
CA THR A 124 -9.07 2.17 -0.01
C THR A 124 -9.68 0.95 0.65
N ALA A 125 -9.32 0.68 1.89
CA ALA A 125 -9.87 -0.46 2.61
C ALA A 125 -11.34 -0.26 3.02
N THR A 126 -11.79 0.97 3.29
CA THR A 126 -13.21 1.27 3.53
C THR A 126 -14.06 0.92 2.30
N MET A 127 -13.58 1.23 1.08
CA MET A 127 -14.22 0.79 -0.16
C MET A 127 -14.28 -0.74 -0.26
N ALA A 128 -13.19 -1.42 0.12
CA ALA A 128 -13.13 -2.88 0.12
C ALA A 128 -14.09 -3.49 1.15
N LEU A 129 -14.19 -2.91 2.35
CA LEU A 129 -15.15 -3.36 3.37
C LEU A 129 -16.60 -3.22 2.89
N ALA A 130 -16.93 -2.20 2.10
CA ALA A 130 -18.26 -2.08 1.50
C ALA A 130 -18.59 -3.29 0.60
N ASP A 131 -17.64 -3.75 -0.22
CA ASP A 131 -17.81 -4.93 -1.08
C ASP A 131 -17.89 -6.22 -0.24
N ILE A 132 -17.07 -6.32 0.80
CA ILE A 132 -17.09 -7.45 1.74
C ILE A 132 -18.45 -7.52 2.45
N PHE A 133 -19.03 -6.40 2.88
CA PHE A 133 -20.36 -6.39 3.48
C PHE A 133 -21.43 -6.88 2.51
N ARG A 134 -21.36 -6.47 1.25
CA ARG A 134 -22.29 -6.95 0.25
C ARG A 134 -22.13 -8.44 -0.02
N PHE A 135 -20.89 -8.94 -0.14
CA PHE A 135 -20.62 -10.38 -0.23
C PHE A 135 -21.20 -11.14 0.97
N LEU A 136 -20.89 -10.70 2.18
CA LEU A 136 -21.36 -11.38 3.40
C LEU A 136 -22.89 -11.29 3.55
N ALA A 137 -23.56 -10.29 2.99
CA ALA A 137 -25.03 -10.13 2.99
C ALA A 137 -25.72 -11.06 1.98
N GLU A 138 -25.16 -11.17 0.76
CA GLU A 138 -25.85 -11.72 -0.40
C GLU A 138 -25.43 -13.16 -0.73
N ALA A 139 -24.20 -13.56 -0.41
CA ALA A 139 -23.64 -14.87 -0.79
C ALA A 139 -24.00 -15.97 0.22
N THR A 140 -25.27 -16.21 0.48
CA THR A 140 -25.76 -17.07 1.57
C THR A 140 -25.26 -18.53 1.49
N ASP A 141 -25.07 -19.04 0.27
CA ASP A 141 -24.66 -20.42 -0.01
C ASP A 141 -23.13 -20.54 -0.25
N ASP A 142 -22.37 -19.45 -0.10
CA ASP A 142 -20.95 -19.47 -0.34
C ASP A 142 -20.19 -20.10 0.84
N PRO A 143 -19.37 -21.14 0.60
CA PRO A 143 -18.63 -21.84 1.66
C PRO A 143 -17.67 -20.94 2.45
N LEU A 144 -17.05 -19.94 1.81
CA LEU A 144 -16.16 -18.97 2.47
C LEU A 144 -16.93 -18.13 3.47
N ARG A 145 -18.07 -17.54 3.03
CA ARG A 145 -18.95 -16.79 3.90
C ARG A 145 -19.38 -17.59 5.12
N GLU A 146 -19.77 -18.85 4.89
CA GLU A 146 -20.24 -19.72 5.98
C GLU A 146 -19.13 -20.13 6.95
N ARG A 147 -17.89 -20.38 6.46
CA ARG A 147 -16.74 -20.59 7.34
C ARG A 147 -16.47 -19.37 8.22
N ILE A 148 -16.46 -18.16 7.63
CA ILE A 148 -16.29 -16.91 8.40
C ILE A 148 -17.40 -16.79 9.44
N ARG A 149 -18.66 -16.98 9.06
CA ARG A 149 -19.82 -16.83 9.95
C ARG A 149 -19.77 -17.77 11.16
N ARG A 150 -19.36 -19.04 10.95
CA ARG A 150 -19.37 -20.08 12.00
C ARG A 150 -18.15 -20.01 12.92
N ASN A 151 -17.00 -19.61 12.40
CA ASN A 151 -15.75 -19.72 13.14
C ASN A 151 -15.26 -18.39 13.69
N LEU A 152 -15.76 -17.26 13.17
CA LEU A 152 -15.34 -15.93 13.59
C LEU A 152 -16.49 -15.09 14.13
N SER A 153 -16.18 -14.24 15.10
CA SER A 153 -16.98 -13.08 15.51
C SER A 153 -16.23 -11.84 15.07
N VAL A 154 -16.60 -11.29 13.91
CA VAL A 154 -15.89 -10.18 13.28
C VAL A 154 -16.59 -8.87 13.58
N THR A 155 -15.84 -7.91 14.09
CA THR A 155 -16.29 -6.52 14.27
C THR A 155 -15.52 -5.62 13.34
N PHE A 156 -16.22 -4.84 12.53
CA PHE A 156 -15.67 -3.88 11.58
C PHE A 156 -16.00 -2.47 12.04
N VAL A 157 -15.00 -1.57 11.99
CA VAL A 157 -15.16 -0.12 12.11
C VAL A 157 -14.75 0.49 10.78
N PRO A 158 -15.68 0.62 9.81
CA PRO A 158 -15.32 0.99 8.43
C PRO A 158 -14.83 2.43 8.28
N MET A 159 -15.16 3.33 9.21
CA MET A 159 -14.74 4.72 9.20
C MET A 159 -14.61 5.22 10.64
N LEU A 160 -13.38 5.20 11.17
CA LEU A 160 -13.10 5.59 12.56
C LEU A 160 -13.05 7.11 12.72
N ASN A 161 -12.58 7.84 11.72
CA ASN A 161 -12.46 9.31 11.70
C ASN A 161 -13.40 9.92 10.63
N PRO A 162 -14.72 10.01 10.92
CA PRO A 162 -15.67 10.54 9.96
C PRO A 162 -15.51 12.05 9.70
N ASP A 163 -14.90 12.79 10.63
CA ASP A 163 -14.63 14.22 10.46
C ASP A 163 -13.50 14.46 9.46
N GLY A 164 -12.39 13.70 9.57
CA GLY A 164 -11.31 13.73 8.59
C GLY A 164 -11.77 13.24 7.22
N ALA A 165 -12.60 12.19 7.16
CA ALA A 165 -13.17 11.69 5.91
C ALA A 165 -14.05 12.71 5.19
N GLN A 166 -14.79 13.54 5.95
CA GLN A 166 -15.62 14.60 5.41
C GLN A 166 -14.83 15.63 4.58
N LEU A 167 -13.60 15.93 5.01
CA LEU A 167 -12.69 16.88 4.35
C LEU A 167 -11.63 16.19 3.50
N PHE A 168 -11.58 14.84 3.54
CA PHE A 168 -10.56 14.02 2.91
C PHE A 168 -9.16 14.44 3.37
N GLN A 169 -8.97 14.45 4.68
CA GLN A 169 -7.71 14.80 5.35
C GLN A 169 -7.32 13.75 6.39
N ARG A 170 -6.04 13.71 6.72
CA ARG A 170 -5.47 12.75 7.65
C ARG A 170 -6.03 12.90 9.07
N GLU A 171 -5.96 14.08 9.61
CA GLU A 171 -6.29 14.40 10.98
C GLU A 171 -7.81 14.48 11.21
N ASN A 172 -8.23 14.41 12.45
CA ASN A 172 -9.61 14.66 12.87
C ASN A 172 -9.94 16.17 12.92
N ALA A 173 -11.15 16.52 13.39
CA ALA A 173 -11.61 17.91 13.46
C ALA A 173 -10.78 18.81 14.41
N ALA A 174 -9.99 18.24 15.30
CA ALA A 174 -9.08 19.00 16.18
C ALA A 174 -7.63 19.08 15.64
N GLY A 175 -7.38 18.60 14.41
CA GLY A 175 -6.03 18.53 13.85
C GLY A 175 -5.15 17.47 14.50
N ILE A 176 -5.76 16.46 15.15
CA ILE A 176 -5.05 15.37 15.81
C ILE A 176 -5.00 14.15 14.89
N ASP A 177 -3.80 13.60 14.68
CA ASP A 177 -3.61 12.29 14.11
C ASP A 177 -4.07 11.22 15.11
N VAL A 178 -5.21 10.57 14.83
CA VAL A 178 -5.81 9.54 15.70
C VAL A 178 -4.84 8.37 15.94
N ASN A 179 -3.97 8.04 14.96
CA ASN A 179 -2.93 7.02 15.11
C ASN A 179 -1.68 7.51 15.88
N ARG A 180 -1.75 8.68 16.52
CA ARG A 180 -0.76 9.19 17.48
C ARG A 180 -1.38 9.44 18.86
N ASP A 181 -2.65 9.06 19.03
CA ASP A 181 -3.43 9.28 20.26
C ASP A 181 -3.77 7.98 21.02
N GLY A 182 -3.23 6.84 20.58
CA GLY A 182 -3.59 5.52 21.14
C GLY A 182 -3.26 5.36 22.62
N ARG A 183 -2.25 6.05 23.14
CA ARG A 183 -1.87 6.01 24.55
C ARG A 183 -2.62 7.03 25.40
N GLN A 184 -2.74 8.26 24.93
CA GLN A 184 -3.37 9.36 25.67
C GLN A 184 -4.90 9.30 25.59
N GLN A 185 -5.45 8.84 24.44
CA GLN A 185 -6.89 8.75 24.18
C GLN A 185 -7.65 10.06 24.42
N ALA A 186 -7.01 11.17 24.03
CA ALA A 186 -7.58 12.51 24.16
C ALA A 186 -8.82 12.69 23.26
N THR A 187 -8.83 12.03 22.09
CA THR A 187 -9.90 12.15 21.11
C THR A 187 -11.03 11.12 21.36
N PRO A 188 -12.26 11.46 21.02
CA PRO A 188 -13.37 10.48 21.11
C PRO A 188 -13.17 9.29 20.16
N GLU A 189 -12.56 9.49 19.00
CA GLU A 189 -12.22 8.43 18.04
C GLU A 189 -11.26 7.41 18.69
N ALA A 190 -10.20 7.86 19.35
CA ALA A 190 -9.26 7.01 20.04
C ALA A 190 -9.91 6.24 21.20
N ARG A 191 -10.73 6.94 22.02
CA ARG A 191 -11.50 6.29 23.10
C ARG A 191 -12.47 5.24 22.57
N THR A 192 -13.14 5.50 21.44
CA THR A 192 -14.06 4.56 20.78
C THR A 192 -13.35 3.29 20.37
N LEU A 193 -12.20 3.41 19.67
CA LEU A 193 -11.45 2.23 19.24
C LEU A 193 -10.89 1.44 20.42
N LYS A 194 -10.37 2.12 21.45
CA LYS A 194 -9.89 1.46 22.67
C LYS A 194 -11.02 0.78 23.42
N GLY A 195 -12.16 1.42 23.57
CA GLY A 195 -13.35 0.85 24.23
C GLY A 195 -13.90 -0.39 23.50
N LEU A 196 -13.89 -0.37 22.17
CA LEU A 196 -14.23 -1.56 21.36
C LEU A 196 -13.23 -2.69 21.61
N ARG A 197 -11.93 -2.41 21.59
CA ARG A 197 -10.88 -3.39 21.89
C ARG A 197 -11.09 -4.02 23.26
N ASP A 198 -11.33 -3.22 24.27
CA ASP A 198 -11.48 -3.72 25.64
C ASP A 198 -12.74 -4.57 25.84
N ARG A 199 -13.83 -4.22 25.15
CA ARG A 199 -15.09 -4.98 25.20
C ARG A 199 -15.06 -6.28 24.40
N ILE A 200 -14.34 -6.30 23.26
CA ILE A 200 -14.31 -7.44 22.33
C ILE A 200 -13.18 -8.39 22.68
N GLU A 201 -12.08 -7.89 23.24
CA GLU A 201 -10.84 -8.62 23.49
C GLU A 201 -10.39 -9.41 22.23
N PRO A 202 -10.12 -8.70 21.09
CA PRO A 202 -9.88 -9.38 19.84
C PRO A 202 -8.61 -10.21 19.88
N GLN A 203 -8.70 -11.45 19.38
CA GLN A 203 -7.54 -12.31 19.18
C GLN A 203 -6.73 -11.88 17.95
N PHE A 204 -7.42 -11.34 16.93
CA PHE A 204 -6.80 -10.80 15.73
C PHE A 204 -7.27 -9.37 15.45
N GLY A 205 -6.37 -8.57 14.89
CA GLY A 205 -6.64 -7.19 14.49
C GLY A 205 -6.20 -6.92 13.05
N PHE A 206 -6.93 -6.04 12.35
CA PHE A 206 -6.51 -5.51 11.05
C PHE A 206 -6.55 -4.00 11.10
N ASN A 207 -5.38 -3.38 10.95
CA ASN A 207 -5.20 -1.94 10.89
C ASN A 207 -5.10 -1.54 9.41
N LEU A 208 -6.14 -0.89 8.90
CA LEU A 208 -6.31 -0.69 7.47
C LEU A 208 -6.01 0.75 7.10
N HIS A 209 -4.92 0.95 6.36
CA HIS A 209 -4.35 2.24 5.99
C HIS A 209 -4.08 2.40 4.50
N ASP A 210 -3.78 3.62 4.10
CA ASP A 210 -3.19 3.96 2.81
C ASP A 210 -1.84 4.65 3.01
N GLN A 211 -0.85 4.27 2.22
CA GLN A 211 0.46 4.94 2.18
C GLN A 211 0.58 5.87 0.98
N GLY A 212 1.56 6.77 1.02
CA GLY A 212 1.82 7.72 -0.04
C GLY A 212 2.17 7.06 -1.37
N ALA A 213 1.70 7.64 -2.48
CA ALA A 213 1.93 7.12 -3.83
C ALA A 213 3.43 7.09 -4.24
N ARG A 214 4.29 7.85 -3.57
CA ARG A 214 5.75 7.88 -3.78
C ARG A 214 6.53 6.82 -3.03
N THR A 215 5.84 5.94 -2.30
CA THR A 215 6.47 4.80 -1.63
C THR A 215 6.82 3.71 -2.63
N ARG A 216 8.02 3.13 -2.49
CA ARG A 216 8.56 2.07 -3.34
C ARG A 216 8.86 0.81 -2.55
N VAL A 217 8.99 -0.30 -3.26
CA VAL A 217 9.45 -1.59 -2.72
C VAL A 217 10.97 -1.59 -2.71
N GLY A 218 11.56 -1.29 -1.56
CA GLY A 218 13.00 -1.06 -1.43
C GLY A 218 13.47 0.23 -2.15
N PRO A 219 14.75 0.59 -2.01
CA PRO A 219 15.28 1.87 -2.49
C PRO A 219 15.33 2.00 -4.03
N ALA A 220 15.33 0.88 -4.76
CA ALA A 220 15.40 0.85 -6.23
C ALA A 220 14.20 0.14 -6.88
N GLY A 221 13.21 -0.30 -6.09
CA GLY A 221 12.07 -1.05 -6.58
C GLY A 221 10.97 -0.20 -7.20
N ARG A 222 9.92 -0.90 -7.65
CA ARG A 222 8.71 -0.29 -8.21
C ARG A 222 7.90 0.42 -7.12
N GLN A 223 6.97 1.27 -7.54
CA GLN A 223 5.92 1.82 -6.67
C GLN A 223 5.23 0.70 -5.88
N ALA A 224 5.15 0.86 -4.55
CA ALA A 224 4.50 -0.11 -3.68
C ALA A 224 2.98 -0.02 -3.82
N ALA A 225 2.35 -1.14 -4.17
CA ALA A 225 0.90 -1.25 -4.23
C ALA A 225 0.31 -1.60 -2.86
N ILE A 226 0.93 -2.55 -2.17
CA ILE A 226 0.56 -2.97 -0.82
C ILE A 226 1.84 -3.08 0.02
N ALA A 227 1.80 -2.55 1.24
CA ALA A 227 2.78 -2.94 2.25
C ALA A 227 2.07 -3.60 3.43
N LEU A 228 2.74 -4.60 4.02
CA LEU A 228 2.23 -5.40 5.14
C LEU A 228 3.14 -5.24 6.35
N LEU A 229 2.55 -5.30 7.55
CA LEU A 229 3.31 -5.32 8.79
C LEU A 229 2.62 -6.19 9.84
N ALA A 230 3.41 -7.02 10.54
CA ALA A 230 3.11 -7.51 11.87
C ALA A 230 3.79 -6.57 12.88
N PRO A 231 3.08 -5.58 13.47
CA PRO A 231 3.68 -4.52 14.27
C PRO A 231 4.47 -5.06 15.46
N ALA A 232 5.47 -4.32 15.88
CA ALA A 232 6.18 -4.62 17.12
C ALA A 232 5.26 -4.42 18.34
N HIS A 233 5.46 -5.18 19.39
CA HIS A 233 4.74 -5.01 20.66
C HIS A 233 5.54 -4.20 21.69
N ASP A 234 6.83 -4.01 21.42
CA ASP A 234 7.75 -3.20 22.22
C ASP A 234 8.97 -2.75 21.38
N SER A 235 9.85 -1.99 22.01
CA SER A 235 11.06 -1.43 21.37
C SER A 235 12.11 -2.46 20.99
N THR A 236 12.06 -3.68 21.51
CA THR A 236 12.99 -4.76 21.14
C THR A 236 12.69 -5.34 19.77
N ARG A 237 11.46 -5.12 19.26
CA ARG A 237 10.95 -5.67 18.00
C ARG A 237 11.00 -7.19 17.91
N GLY A 238 11.06 -7.85 19.08
CA GLY A 238 11.05 -9.31 19.17
C GLY A 238 9.73 -9.93 18.75
N TYR A 239 9.73 -11.23 18.53
CA TYR A 239 8.54 -12.02 18.28
C TYR A 239 8.10 -12.75 19.55
N ASN A 240 6.93 -12.39 20.06
CA ASN A 240 6.17 -13.19 21.02
C ASN A 240 5.08 -13.98 20.28
N GLU A 241 4.26 -14.74 21.01
CA GLU A 241 3.17 -15.52 20.41
C GLU A 241 2.16 -14.65 19.64
N VAL A 242 1.82 -13.47 20.17
CA VAL A 242 0.85 -12.55 19.56
C VAL A 242 1.38 -12.03 18.23
N ARG A 243 2.62 -11.52 18.19
CA ARG A 243 3.27 -11.05 16.95
C ARG A 243 3.56 -12.20 16.00
N GLY A 244 3.88 -13.38 16.52
CA GLY A 244 4.10 -14.60 15.73
C GLY A 244 2.87 -14.98 14.90
N ARG A 245 1.67 -14.97 15.51
CA ARG A 245 0.41 -15.21 14.78
C ARG A 245 0.14 -14.14 13.74
N ALA A 246 0.37 -12.85 14.05
CA ALA A 246 0.21 -11.76 13.09
C ALA A 246 1.14 -11.94 11.88
N ARG A 247 2.40 -12.34 12.10
CA ARG A 247 3.37 -12.65 11.04
C ARG A 247 2.90 -13.77 10.11
N LEU A 248 2.32 -14.84 10.66
CA LEU A 248 1.78 -15.94 9.87
C LEU A 248 0.59 -15.50 9.00
N VAL A 249 -0.31 -14.66 9.53
CA VAL A 249 -1.41 -14.08 8.74
C VAL A 249 -0.88 -13.14 7.66
N ALA A 250 0.12 -12.31 7.96
CA ALA A 250 0.78 -11.46 6.97
C ALA A 250 1.45 -12.29 5.86
N ALA A 251 2.03 -13.46 6.20
CA ALA A 251 2.62 -14.38 5.22
C ALA A 251 1.58 -14.97 4.26
N VAL A 252 0.38 -15.31 4.75
CA VAL A 252 -0.75 -15.71 3.89
C VAL A 252 -1.07 -14.62 2.87
N MET A 253 -1.21 -13.38 3.33
CA MET A 253 -1.51 -12.23 2.46
C MET A 253 -0.40 -11.96 1.44
N ALA A 254 0.87 -11.99 1.88
CA ALA A 254 2.02 -11.78 1.02
C ALA A 254 2.09 -12.84 -0.09
N ARG A 255 1.88 -14.11 0.26
CA ARG A 255 1.82 -15.20 -0.71
C ARG A 255 0.68 -15.02 -1.72
N MET A 256 -0.51 -14.63 -1.28
CA MET A 256 -1.63 -14.36 -2.19
C MET A 256 -1.29 -13.28 -3.23
N LEU A 257 -0.55 -12.25 -2.85
CA LEU A 257 -0.22 -11.10 -3.72
C LEU A 257 0.95 -11.38 -4.67
N ALA A 258 1.82 -12.35 -4.36
CA ALA A 258 3.12 -12.54 -5.00
C ALA A 258 3.06 -12.61 -6.52
N ASP A 259 2.11 -13.37 -7.07
CA ASP A 259 2.00 -13.61 -8.51
C ASP A 259 1.17 -12.54 -9.24
N SER A 260 0.31 -11.82 -8.53
CA SER A 260 -0.60 -10.84 -9.13
C SER A 260 0.03 -9.45 -9.31
N ILE A 261 0.84 -9.04 -8.35
CA ILE A 261 1.52 -7.74 -8.35
C ILE A 261 3.01 -7.91 -8.03
N PRO A 262 3.76 -8.67 -8.85
CA PRO A 262 5.16 -9.00 -8.58
C PRO A 262 6.02 -7.74 -8.45
N GLY A 263 6.83 -7.68 -7.37
CA GLY A 263 7.71 -6.56 -7.07
C GLY A 263 6.98 -5.29 -6.62
N ARG A 264 5.71 -5.38 -6.21
CA ARG A 264 4.90 -4.25 -5.72
C ARG A 264 4.36 -4.47 -4.31
N VAL A 265 4.80 -5.53 -3.63
CA VAL A 265 4.49 -5.80 -2.22
C VAL A 265 5.73 -5.51 -1.39
N ALA A 266 5.57 -4.74 -0.32
CA ALA A 266 6.64 -4.37 0.59
C ALA A 266 6.33 -4.82 2.02
N LYS A 267 7.36 -4.87 2.86
CA LYS A 267 7.23 -4.87 4.31
C LYS A 267 7.27 -3.43 4.81
N TYR A 268 6.34 -3.06 5.69
CA TYR A 268 6.35 -1.75 6.33
C TYR A 268 7.35 -1.73 7.49
N ASP A 269 7.88 -0.54 7.83
CA ASP A 269 8.82 -0.33 8.95
C ASP A 269 8.21 -0.82 10.27
N ASP A 270 8.92 -1.68 10.98
CA ASP A 270 8.50 -2.29 12.25
C ASP A 270 9.02 -1.56 13.49
N THR A 271 9.52 -0.35 13.35
CA THR A 271 9.94 0.48 14.48
C THR A 271 8.75 0.73 15.40
N PHE A 272 8.88 0.29 16.66
CA PHE A 272 7.81 0.39 17.66
C PHE A 272 7.42 1.85 17.92
N ASN A 273 6.15 2.15 17.73
CA ASN A 273 5.58 3.46 18.03
C ASN A 273 4.55 3.36 19.17
N PRO A 274 4.91 3.76 20.39
CA PRO A 274 4.04 3.63 21.57
C PRO A 274 2.78 4.52 21.54
N ARG A 275 2.57 5.30 20.49
CA ARG A 275 1.36 6.12 20.28
C ARG A 275 0.43 5.54 19.21
N ALA A 276 0.94 4.61 18.38
CA ALA A 276 0.20 4.05 17.26
C ALA A 276 -0.68 2.87 17.69
N PHE A 277 -1.92 2.84 17.21
CA PHE A 277 -2.87 1.78 17.56
C PHE A 277 -2.45 0.40 17.07
N GLY A 278 -1.80 0.28 15.91
CA GLY A 278 -1.30 -1.00 15.42
C GLY A 278 -0.36 -1.69 16.42
N ASP A 279 0.63 -0.95 16.91
CA ASP A 279 1.60 -1.40 17.91
C ASP A 279 0.96 -1.65 19.26
N LEU A 280 0.07 -0.75 19.71
CA LEU A 280 -0.63 -0.91 20.98
C LEU A 280 -1.61 -2.09 20.97
N MET A 281 -2.33 -2.33 19.86
CA MET A 281 -3.20 -3.50 19.74
C MET A 281 -2.38 -4.79 19.87
N GLN A 282 -1.20 -4.84 19.24
CA GLN A 282 -0.25 -5.94 19.39
C GLN A 282 0.20 -6.09 20.85
N GLN A 283 0.58 -4.99 21.49
CA GLN A 283 0.97 -4.97 22.92
C GLN A 283 -0.20 -5.42 23.84
N TRP A 284 -1.44 -5.07 23.51
CA TRP A 284 -2.63 -5.45 24.26
C TRP A 284 -3.15 -6.86 23.95
N GLY A 285 -2.42 -7.65 23.17
CA GLY A 285 -2.70 -9.07 22.94
C GLY A 285 -3.48 -9.41 21.67
N ALA A 286 -3.81 -8.43 20.81
CA ALA A 286 -4.42 -8.69 19.53
C ALA A 286 -3.36 -8.90 18.44
N SER A 287 -3.33 -10.08 17.82
CA SER A 287 -2.44 -10.40 16.69
C SER A 287 -2.80 -9.52 15.48
N THR A 288 -2.16 -8.36 15.38
CA THR A 288 -2.54 -7.29 14.44
C THR A 288 -1.73 -7.35 13.18
N VAL A 289 -2.39 -7.25 12.02
CA VAL A 289 -1.76 -7.02 10.71
C VAL A 289 -2.13 -5.63 10.22
N LEU A 290 -1.10 -4.84 9.84
CA LEU A 290 -1.27 -3.58 9.12
C LEU A 290 -1.29 -3.88 7.62
N ILE A 291 -2.23 -3.25 6.91
CA ILE A 291 -2.27 -3.19 5.46
C ILE A 291 -2.18 -1.73 5.05
N GLU A 292 -1.16 -1.38 4.29
CA GLU A 292 -0.96 -0.05 3.71
C GLU A 292 -1.19 -0.13 2.20
N SER A 293 -2.26 0.49 1.72
CA SER A 293 -2.57 0.56 0.29
C SER A 293 -1.88 1.76 -0.33
N GLY A 294 -0.94 1.52 -1.25
CA GLY A 294 -0.16 2.55 -1.93
C GLY A 294 -0.84 3.08 -3.19
N ALA A 295 -0.19 2.90 -4.34
CA ALA A 295 -0.73 3.28 -5.64
C ALA A 295 -0.36 2.29 -6.74
N LEU A 296 -1.16 2.29 -7.80
CA LEU A 296 -0.92 1.57 -9.05
C LEU A 296 -1.09 2.53 -10.22
N GLU A 297 -0.22 2.43 -11.19
CA GLU A 297 -0.34 3.19 -12.43
C GLU A 297 -1.69 2.91 -13.12
N GLY A 298 -2.36 3.99 -13.56
CA GLY A 298 -3.68 3.89 -14.19
C GLY A 298 -4.83 3.58 -13.23
N ASP A 299 -4.61 3.67 -11.90
CA ASP A 299 -5.65 3.45 -10.88
C ASP A 299 -5.85 4.69 -9.98
N PRO A 300 -6.26 5.85 -10.54
CA PRO A 300 -6.37 7.10 -9.79
C PRO A 300 -7.39 7.06 -8.66
N GLN A 301 -8.38 6.20 -8.76
CA GLN A 301 -9.42 6.00 -7.76
C GLN A 301 -9.19 4.74 -6.90
N LYS A 302 -8.00 4.15 -6.98
CA LYS A 302 -7.57 2.96 -6.21
C LYS A 302 -8.54 1.77 -6.30
N GLN A 303 -9.22 1.60 -7.44
CA GLN A 303 -10.24 0.57 -7.60
C GLN A 303 -9.64 -0.84 -7.78
N ARG A 304 -8.44 -0.93 -8.37
CA ARG A 304 -7.68 -2.19 -8.42
C ARG A 304 -7.13 -2.55 -7.04
N LEU A 305 -6.63 -1.55 -6.30
CA LEU A 305 -6.21 -1.72 -4.91
C LEU A 305 -7.36 -2.12 -4.00
N ARG A 306 -8.57 -1.55 -4.18
CA ARG A 306 -9.81 -1.96 -3.51
C ARG A 306 -10.07 -3.46 -3.70
N ALA A 307 -10.00 -3.96 -4.94
CA ALA A 307 -10.23 -5.36 -5.23
C ALA A 307 -9.16 -6.27 -4.59
N LEU A 308 -7.89 -5.86 -4.60
CA LEU A 308 -6.82 -6.58 -3.90
C LEU A 308 -7.07 -6.62 -2.39
N ASN A 309 -7.52 -5.52 -1.77
CA ASN A 309 -7.88 -5.50 -0.36
C ASN A 309 -9.04 -6.46 -0.05
N VAL A 310 -10.09 -6.50 -0.87
CA VAL A 310 -11.18 -7.50 -0.70
C VAL A 310 -10.60 -8.92 -0.68
N ALA A 311 -9.75 -9.24 -1.66
CA ALA A 311 -9.20 -10.57 -1.79
C ALA A 311 -8.32 -10.98 -0.60
N ILE A 312 -7.37 -10.11 -0.18
CA ILE A 312 -6.45 -10.46 0.90
C ILE A 312 -7.12 -10.43 2.29
N ILE A 313 -8.08 -9.52 2.51
CA ILE A 313 -8.84 -9.49 3.78
C ILE A 313 -9.70 -10.75 3.89
N LEU A 314 -10.45 -11.14 2.85
CA LEU A 314 -11.24 -12.37 2.86
C LEU A 314 -10.36 -13.61 2.98
N GLY A 315 -9.22 -13.66 2.29
CA GLY A 315 -8.27 -14.75 2.40
C GLY A 315 -7.65 -14.87 3.80
N ALA A 316 -7.35 -13.76 4.45
CA ALA A 316 -6.86 -13.75 5.82
C ALA A 316 -7.95 -14.19 6.82
N LEU A 317 -9.19 -13.72 6.67
CA LEU A 317 -10.31 -14.16 7.49
C LEU A 317 -10.59 -15.67 7.32
N ASP A 318 -10.49 -16.20 6.09
CA ASP A 318 -10.61 -17.63 5.84
C ASP A 318 -9.48 -18.44 6.50
N ALA A 319 -8.24 -17.95 6.37
CA ALA A 319 -7.09 -18.59 7.02
C ALA A 319 -7.20 -18.59 8.55
N ILE A 320 -7.74 -17.52 9.14
CA ILE A 320 -8.02 -17.47 10.59
C ILE A 320 -9.17 -18.43 10.93
N ALA A 321 -10.26 -18.42 10.16
CA ALA A 321 -11.43 -19.26 10.39
C ALA A 321 -11.15 -20.77 10.33
N THR A 322 -10.18 -21.16 9.51
CA THR A 322 -9.74 -22.54 9.32
C THR A 322 -8.48 -22.90 10.10
N ARG A 323 -7.86 -21.93 10.79
CA ARG A 323 -6.50 -22.02 11.36
C ARG A 323 -5.41 -22.34 10.30
N GLY A 324 -5.73 -22.17 9.04
CA GLY A 324 -4.81 -22.44 7.92
C GLY A 324 -3.55 -21.55 7.94
N TYR A 325 -3.60 -20.40 8.62
CA TYR A 325 -2.45 -19.52 8.80
C TYR A 325 -1.31 -20.21 9.57
N GLU A 326 -1.58 -21.18 10.45
CA GLU A 326 -0.57 -21.88 11.24
C GLU A 326 0.43 -22.69 10.39
N ALA A 327 0.01 -23.07 9.19
CA ALA A 327 0.85 -23.77 8.23
C ALA A 327 1.52 -22.82 7.20
N ALA A 328 1.39 -21.49 7.38
CA ALA A 328 1.97 -20.54 6.46
C ALA A 328 3.50 -20.50 6.58
N ASP A 329 4.17 -20.40 5.44
CA ASP A 329 5.61 -20.16 5.41
C ASP A 329 5.89 -18.67 5.64
N THR A 330 6.47 -18.37 6.79
CA THR A 330 6.82 -17.00 7.19
C THR A 330 7.82 -16.33 6.25
N ALA A 331 8.60 -17.10 5.47
CA ALA A 331 9.53 -16.55 4.48
C ALA A 331 8.80 -15.69 3.43
N SER A 332 7.53 -16.01 3.11
CA SER A 332 6.72 -15.20 2.20
C SER A 332 6.54 -13.74 2.66
N TYR A 333 6.54 -13.48 3.95
CA TYR A 333 6.47 -12.15 4.54
C TYR A 333 7.86 -11.59 4.86
N GLU A 334 8.74 -12.40 5.47
CA GLU A 334 10.04 -11.93 5.96
C GLU A 334 11.00 -11.53 4.82
N SER A 335 10.87 -12.17 3.65
CA SER A 335 11.67 -11.84 2.47
C SER A 335 11.19 -10.61 1.70
N LEU A 336 10.06 -10.02 2.07
CA LEU A 336 9.59 -8.79 1.43
C LEU A 336 10.60 -7.66 1.68
N PRO A 337 11.02 -6.93 0.61
CA PRO A 337 11.81 -5.73 0.81
C PRO A 337 11.03 -4.68 1.62
N GLU A 338 11.73 -3.92 2.44
CA GLU A 338 11.11 -2.82 3.17
C GLU A 338 10.65 -1.73 2.22
N ASN A 339 9.57 -1.03 2.56
CA ASN A 339 9.14 0.13 1.81
C ASN A 339 10.15 1.28 1.96
N ALA A 340 10.29 2.07 0.89
CA ALA A 340 11.22 3.19 0.85
C ALA A 340 10.50 4.46 0.35
N GLY A 341 10.58 5.52 1.13
CA GLY A 341 10.12 6.85 0.77
C GLY A 341 11.15 7.65 -0.03
N GLY A 342 10.90 8.96 -0.15
CA GLY A 342 11.86 9.92 -0.69
C GLY A 342 11.97 9.97 -2.23
N ALA A 343 11.17 9.22 -2.96
CA ALA A 343 11.10 9.33 -4.42
C ALA A 343 10.32 10.59 -4.86
N ASN A 344 10.66 11.12 -6.04
CA ASN A 344 9.80 12.05 -6.76
C ASN A 344 8.75 11.27 -7.58
N ASP A 345 7.62 11.90 -7.89
CA ASP A 345 6.62 11.25 -8.74
C ASP A 345 7.11 11.10 -10.19
N LEU A 346 7.82 12.11 -10.69
CA LEU A 346 8.36 12.15 -12.04
C LEU A 346 9.69 12.91 -12.06
N VAL A 347 10.67 12.38 -12.78
CA VAL A 347 11.91 13.11 -13.11
C VAL A 347 12.08 13.14 -14.62
N ILE A 348 12.28 14.33 -15.20
CA ILE A 348 12.65 14.54 -16.60
C ILE A 348 14.15 14.70 -16.64
N VAL A 349 14.86 13.83 -17.35
CA VAL A 349 16.33 13.80 -17.38
C VAL A 349 16.89 14.14 -18.76
N GLY A 350 18.08 14.75 -18.80
CA GLY A 350 18.89 14.95 -20.01
C GLY A 350 18.42 16.07 -20.93
N GLY A 351 17.34 16.79 -20.60
CA GLY A 351 16.79 17.84 -21.42
C GLY A 351 17.55 19.15 -21.34
N GLN A 352 17.27 20.07 -22.28
CA GLN A 352 17.74 21.45 -22.26
C GLN A 352 16.59 22.38 -21.89
N LEU A 353 16.65 22.99 -20.70
CA LEU A 353 15.68 23.96 -20.22
C LEU A 353 15.80 25.26 -21.02
N VAL A 354 14.69 25.71 -21.62
CA VAL A 354 14.60 26.94 -22.40
C VAL A 354 13.90 28.00 -21.57
N LEU A 355 14.62 29.06 -21.21
CA LEU A 355 14.05 30.25 -20.57
C LEU A 355 13.98 31.40 -21.54
N PRO A 356 12.94 32.26 -21.54
CA PRO A 356 12.81 33.40 -22.43
C PRO A 356 14.05 34.30 -22.43
N GLY A 357 14.60 34.56 -23.61
CA GLY A 357 15.75 35.46 -23.79
C GLY A 357 17.08 34.92 -23.23
N LYS A 358 17.18 33.61 -22.94
CA LYS A 358 18.41 32.98 -22.45
C LYS A 358 18.82 31.80 -23.33
N PRO A 359 20.12 31.48 -23.43
CA PRO A 359 20.57 30.24 -24.04
C PRO A 359 19.97 29.02 -23.28
N PRO A 360 19.67 27.93 -23.98
CA PRO A 360 19.23 26.68 -23.32
C PRO A 360 20.27 26.15 -22.33
N VAL A 361 19.81 25.66 -21.21
CA VAL A 361 20.68 25.12 -20.15
C VAL A 361 20.33 23.66 -19.92
N ARG A 362 21.32 22.76 -19.93
CA ARG A 362 21.10 21.35 -19.58
C ARG A 362 20.68 21.26 -18.11
N ALA A 363 19.50 20.75 -17.88
CA ALA A 363 18.95 20.54 -16.53
C ALA A 363 17.91 19.44 -16.54
N ASP A 364 17.89 18.65 -15.46
CA ASP A 364 16.83 17.71 -15.14
C ASP A 364 15.78 18.41 -14.28
N VAL A 365 14.53 17.92 -14.31
CA VAL A 365 13.40 18.51 -13.58
C VAL A 365 12.66 17.44 -12.80
N ALA A 366 12.61 17.58 -11.47
CA ALA A 366 11.77 16.75 -10.61
C ALA A 366 10.41 17.39 -10.36
N ILE A 367 9.37 16.56 -10.43
CA ILE A 367 7.96 16.95 -10.28
C ILE A 367 7.32 16.05 -9.25
N ASN A 368 6.60 16.67 -8.29
CA ASN A 368 5.74 15.96 -7.36
C ASN A 368 4.28 16.36 -7.58
N PHE A 369 3.38 15.38 -7.55
CA PHE A 369 1.94 15.61 -7.67
C PHE A 369 1.32 15.87 -6.29
N GLU A 370 0.38 16.79 -6.20
CA GLU A 370 -0.46 16.99 -5.01
C GLU A 370 -1.32 15.74 -4.76
N ASP A 371 -1.86 15.19 -5.84
CA ASP A 371 -2.50 13.88 -5.84
C ASP A 371 -1.63 12.89 -6.62
N GLY A 372 -0.77 12.17 -5.91
CA GLY A 372 0.16 11.21 -6.52
C GLY A 372 -0.55 10.00 -7.16
N ALA A 373 -1.71 9.58 -6.64
CA ALA A 373 -2.46 8.47 -7.21
C ALA A 373 -3.14 8.85 -8.54
N ALA A 374 -3.69 10.06 -8.61
CA ALA A 374 -4.29 10.60 -9.83
C ALA A 374 -3.26 11.25 -10.77
N ARG A 375 -2.01 11.44 -10.31
CA ARG A 375 -0.96 12.21 -11.00
C ARG A 375 -1.43 13.62 -11.38
N ALA A 376 -2.14 14.27 -10.47
CA ALA A 376 -2.73 15.59 -10.66
C ALA A 376 -2.07 16.64 -9.74
N GLY A 377 -2.12 17.92 -10.17
CA GLY A 377 -1.54 19.03 -9.40
C GLY A 377 -0.01 18.96 -9.36
N GLY A 378 0.65 18.74 -10.52
CA GLY A 378 2.10 18.65 -10.59
C GLY A 378 2.78 19.94 -10.17
N ARG A 379 3.78 19.86 -9.28
CA ARG A 379 4.61 20.97 -8.81
C ARG A 379 6.08 20.72 -9.14
N VAL A 380 6.77 21.74 -9.64
CA VAL A 380 8.23 21.72 -9.80
C VAL A 380 8.85 21.60 -8.41
N ARG A 381 9.54 20.49 -8.15
CA ARG A 381 10.15 20.19 -6.85
C ARG A 381 11.62 20.61 -6.81
N GLU A 382 12.36 20.32 -7.87
CA GLU A 382 13.79 20.54 -7.95
C GLU A 382 14.22 20.61 -9.42
N VAL A 383 15.28 21.37 -9.70
CA VAL A 383 15.89 21.49 -11.03
C VAL A 383 17.41 21.42 -10.87
N GLY A 384 18.09 20.60 -11.67
CA GLY A 384 19.54 20.46 -11.60
C GLY A 384 20.07 19.16 -12.19
N ASP A 385 21.01 18.52 -11.51
CA ASP A 385 21.51 17.17 -11.83
C ASP A 385 20.75 16.14 -10.99
N LEU A 386 19.72 15.53 -11.59
CA LEU A 386 18.80 14.62 -10.90
C LEU A 386 18.83 13.19 -11.45
N ARG A 387 19.84 12.86 -12.23
CA ARG A 387 19.95 11.56 -12.92
C ARG A 387 19.96 10.37 -11.95
N HIS A 388 20.44 10.58 -10.72
CA HIS A 388 20.54 9.56 -9.67
C HIS A 388 19.49 9.74 -8.57
N VAL A 389 18.58 10.69 -8.72
CA VAL A 389 17.50 10.91 -7.76
C VAL A 389 16.39 9.89 -7.97
N ALA A 390 15.88 9.35 -6.87
CA ALA A 390 14.82 8.35 -6.90
C ALA A 390 13.52 8.93 -7.47
N ALA A 391 12.90 8.21 -8.40
CA ALA A 391 11.62 8.57 -9.01
C ALA A 391 10.71 7.35 -9.18
N ILE A 392 9.40 7.59 -9.16
CA ILE A 392 8.39 6.60 -9.55
C ILE A 392 8.41 6.41 -11.06
N ASP A 393 8.56 7.51 -11.80
CA ASP A 393 8.62 7.52 -13.25
C ASP A 393 9.72 8.47 -13.74
N THR A 394 10.31 8.14 -14.91
CA THR A 394 11.37 8.95 -15.53
C THR A 394 11.08 9.16 -17.00
N VAL A 395 11.25 10.39 -17.46
CA VAL A 395 11.17 10.77 -18.86
C VAL A 395 12.55 11.14 -19.35
N ASP A 396 13.09 10.38 -20.29
CA ASP A 396 14.32 10.74 -20.98
C ASP A 396 14.03 11.81 -22.03
N ALA A 397 14.59 13.00 -21.86
CA ALA A 397 14.52 14.13 -22.75
C ALA A 397 15.89 14.45 -23.38
N THR A 398 16.80 13.48 -23.42
CA THR A 398 18.13 13.67 -24.04
C THR A 398 18.00 14.12 -25.49
N GLY A 399 18.65 15.23 -25.84
CA GLY A 399 18.56 15.86 -27.17
C GLY A 399 17.27 16.65 -27.43
N LEU A 400 16.42 16.80 -26.42
CA LEU A 400 15.16 17.55 -26.49
C LEU A 400 15.20 18.82 -25.63
N PHE A 401 14.24 19.70 -25.85
CA PHE A 401 14.15 21.00 -25.22
C PHE A 401 12.89 21.11 -24.36
N LEU A 402 13.07 21.52 -23.09
CA LEU A 402 12.01 21.68 -22.09
C LEU A 402 11.53 23.13 -22.09
N HIS A 403 10.35 23.39 -22.61
CA HIS A 403 9.71 24.69 -22.62
C HIS A 403 8.70 24.80 -21.47
N PRO A 404 9.03 25.50 -20.36
CA PRO A 404 8.10 25.72 -19.28
C PRO A 404 6.97 26.64 -19.73
N ALA A 405 5.72 26.32 -19.34
CA ALA A 405 4.59 27.23 -19.55
C ALA A 405 4.72 28.49 -18.67
N ALA A 406 4.00 29.55 -19.03
CA ALA A 406 4.02 30.81 -18.29
C ALA A 406 3.71 30.64 -16.78
N ALA A 407 2.82 29.70 -16.42
CA ALA A 407 2.48 29.38 -15.03
C ALA A 407 3.65 28.83 -14.20
N ALA A 408 4.65 28.23 -14.85
CA ALA A 408 5.88 27.76 -14.20
C ALA A 408 6.93 28.85 -14.00
N LEU A 409 6.75 30.00 -14.61
CA LEU A 409 7.71 31.10 -14.63
C LEU A 409 7.29 32.25 -13.70
N THR A 410 8.27 33.02 -13.26
CA THR A 410 8.06 34.29 -12.58
C THR A 410 9.02 35.33 -13.15
N THR A 411 8.58 36.60 -13.23
CA THR A 411 9.42 37.72 -13.61
C THR A 411 9.77 38.52 -12.36
N LYS A 412 11.06 38.68 -12.11
CA LYS A 412 11.60 39.47 -10.99
C LYS A 412 12.92 40.14 -11.42
N ASP A 413 13.09 41.37 -11.00
CA ASP A 413 14.33 42.16 -11.24
C ASP A 413 14.76 42.15 -12.73
N GLY A 414 13.78 42.29 -13.64
CA GLY A 414 14.02 42.32 -15.09
C GLY A 414 14.40 40.96 -15.71
N GLY A 415 14.37 39.86 -14.95
CA GLY A 415 14.66 38.50 -15.42
C GLY A 415 13.45 37.57 -15.33
N THR A 416 13.49 36.51 -16.13
CA THR A 416 12.50 35.41 -16.07
C THR A 416 13.13 34.18 -15.42
N TRP A 417 12.45 33.64 -14.41
CA TRP A 417 12.94 32.54 -13.58
C TRP A 417 11.96 31.38 -13.60
N LEU A 418 12.47 30.14 -13.66
CA LEU A 418 11.67 28.96 -13.34
C LEU A 418 11.45 28.93 -11.82
N ARG A 419 10.19 28.84 -11.40
CA ARG A 419 9.82 28.91 -9.98
C ARG A 419 9.66 27.51 -9.40
N ILE A 420 10.48 27.18 -8.38
CA ILE A 420 10.28 25.97 -7.56
C ILE A 420 8.93 26.12 -6.82
N GLY A 421 8.14 25.04 -6.80
CA GLY A 421 6.78 25.01 -6.24
C GLY A 421 5.69 25.50 -7.21
N ALA A 422 6.06 26.01 -8.41
CA ALA A 422 5.07 26.38 -9.42
C ALA A 422 4.46 25.15 -10.10
N ASP A 423 3.36 25.37 -10.82
CA ASP A 423 2.73 24.35 -11.64
C ASP A 423 3.72 23.79 -12.65
N ALA A 424 3.90 22.47 -12.62
CA ALA A 424 4.85 21.77 -13.47
C ALA A 424 4.26 21.50 -14.85
N GLN A 425 4.21 22.54 -15.68
CA GLN A 425 3.73 22.47 -17.07
C GLN A 425 4.89 22.68 -18.02
N PHE A 426 5.21 21.66 -18.82
CA PHE A 426 6.31 21.67 -19.79
C PHE A 426 5.89 21.09 -21.13
N ASP A 427 6.23 21.78 -22.22
CA ASP A 427 6.26 21.20 -23.55
C ASP A 427 7.69 20.70 -23.82
N ILE A 428 7.84 19.42 -24.13
CA ILE A 428 9.11 18.82 -24.58
C ILE A 428 9.11 18.84 -26.09
N ARG A 429 10.09 19.53 -26.69
CA ARG A 429 10.15 19.83 -28.13
C ARG A 429 11.48 19.42 -28.74
N ARG A 430 11.50 19.36 -30.10
CA ARG A 430 12.69 18.97 -30.88
C ARG A 430 13.82 20.01 -30.85
N THR A 431 13.49 21.30 -30.79
CA THR A 431 14.47 22.39 -30.77
C THR A 431 14.11 23.44 -29.73
N ALA A 432 14.99 24.44 -29.54
CA ALA A 432 14.75 25.56 -28.64
C ALA A 432 13.65 26.52 -29.15
N GLU A 433 13.22 26.38 -30.41
CA GLU A 433 12.16 27.23 -30.98
C GLU A 433 10.78 26.83 -30.42
N PRO A 434 9.98 27.80 -29.91
CA PRO A 434 8.66 27.50 -29.27
C PRO A 434 7.64 26.89 -30.24
N THR A 435 7.84 27.04 -31.54
CA THR A 435 6.96 26.49 -32.61
C THR A 435 7.45 25.18 -33.18
N SER A 436 8.59 24.64 -32.69
CA SER A 436 9.10 23.35 -33.15
C SER A 436 8.17 22.18 -32.76
N GLU A 437 8.40 21.04 -33.37
CA GLU A 437 7.60 19.82 -33.14
C GLU A 437 7.49 19.50 -31.65
N LEU A 438 6.25 19.32 -31.18
CA LEU A 438 5.95 18.88 -29.84
C LEU A 438 6.11 17.36 -29.76
N VAL A 439 7.05 16.90 -28.94
CA VAL A 439 7.30 15.46 -28.69
C VAL A 439 6.41 14.96 -27.55
N ARG A 440 6.33 15.72 -26.47
CA ARG A 440 5.54 15.32 -25.27
C ARG A 440 5.13 16.57 -24.49
N ARG A 441 4.00 16.44 -23.79
CA ARG A 441 3.53 17.47 -22.86
C ARG A 441 3.44 16.89 -21.44
N ILE A 442 3.86 17.66 -20.44
CA ILE A 442 3.80 17.34 -19.01
C ILE A 442 2.88 18.35 -18.32
N GLY A 443 1.98 17.89 -17.46
CA GLY A 443 1.26 18.75 -16.52
C GLY A 443 0.01 19.44 -17.06
N ARG A 444 -0.78 18.78 -17.88
CA ARG A 444 -2.15 19.22 -18.19
C ARG A 444 -3.19 18.33 -17.60
#